data_ff6c96d9a0f4d86f9d976241ba8eb57a
#
_entry.id   ff6c96d9a0f4d86f9d976241ba8eb57a
#
_cell.length_a   1.000
_cell.length_b   1.000
_cell.length_c   1.000
_cell.angle_alpha   90.00
_cell.angle_beta   90.00
_cell.angle_gamma   90.00
#
_symmetry.space_group_name_H-M   'P 1'
#
loop_
_entity.id
_entity.type
_entity.pdbx_description
1 polymer ?
#
loop_
_entity_poly.entity_id
_entity_poly.type
_entity_poly.pdbx_seq_one_letter_code
_entity_poly.pdbx_strand_id
1 'polypeptide(L)'
;MPNSPTYLLDTGILLHWVRGSKVATVVDGQFQLRAANFRPLICEVSLGEMEAFARAQNWGEPRRKKLKELKKELIAVDISDVRVMEAYADLSSLAKANGWGIFHGKNDLWVGAAARVSGAMLLTVDKDFLPLRDGGHLDVILLDAMTGWKIS
;
A
#
# COMPACT_ATOMS: atom_id res chain seq x y z
N MET A 1 6.30 25.43 3.39
CA MET A 1 5.23 24.66 2.79
C MET A 1 4.54 23.82 3.85
N PRO A 2 3.25 23.93 3.98
CA PRO A 2 2.54 23.01 4.85
C PRO A 2 2.83 21.59 4.41
N ASN A 3 2.91 20.70 5.38
CA ASN A 3 3.22 19.30 5.15
C ASN A 3 2.19 18.67 4.22
N SER A 4 2.56 18.50 2.96
CA SER A 4 1.75 17.71 2.03
C SER A 4 1.73 16.27 2.52
N PRO A 5 0.56 15.61 2.52
CA PRO A 5 0.49 14.24 2.98
C PRO A 5 1.32 13.32 2.11
N THR A 6 2.02 12.40 2.73
CA THR A 6 2.73 11.33 2.05
C THR A 6 1.81 10.11 2.02
N TYR A 7 1.70 9.47 0.88
CA TYR A 7 0.85 8.29 0.71
C TYR A 7 1.69 7.05 0.44
N LEU A 8 1.30 5.96 1.05
CA LEU A 8 1.81 4.63 0.72
C LEU A 8 0.67 3.82 0.12
N LEU A 9 0.92 3.22 -1.03
CA LEU A 9 -0.10 2.47 -1.77
C LEU A 9 -0.02 0.98 -1.43
N ASP A 10 -1.15 0.40 -1.05
CA ASP A 10 -1.25 -1.04 -0.89
C ASP A 10 -1.23 -1.74 -2.26
N THR A 11 -0.89 -3.01 -2.28
CA THR A 11 -0.76 -3.81 -3.50
C THR A 11 -2.02 -3.77 -4.37
N GLY A 12 -3.19 -3.80 -3.76
CA GLY A 12 -4.46 -3.72 -4.50
C GLY A 12 -4.61 -2.45 -5.34
N ILE A 13 -4.14 -1.31 -4.83
CA ILE A 13 -4.14 -0.03 -5.56
C ILE A 13 -3.18 -0.10 -6.75
N LEU A 14 -2.00 -0.68 -6.54
CA LEU A 14 -1.01 -0.84 -7.61
C LEU A 14 -1.51 -1.71 -8.74
N LEU A 15 -2.25 -2.78 -8.42
CA LEU A 15 -2.88 -3.64 -9.42
C LEU A 15 -3.84 -2.84 -10.32
N HIS A 16 -4.65 -1.96 -9.73
CA HIS A 16 -5.52 -1.07 -10.49
C HIS A 16 -4.73 -0.13 -11.41
N TRP A 17 -3.61 0.38 -10.94
CA TRP A 17 -2.75 1.27 -11.73
C TRP A 17 -2.14 0.54 -12.94
N VAL A 18 -1.63 -0.66 -12.73
CA VAL A 18 -1.06 -1.47 -13.84
C VAL A 18 -2.13 -1.82 -14.86
N ARG A 19 -3.34 -2.12 -14.42
CA ARG A 19 -4.47 -2.44 -15.30
C ARG A 19 -5.03 -1.21 -16.02
N GLY A 20 -4.70 -0.01 -15.58
CA GLY A 20 -5.25 1.23 -16.11
C GLY A 20 -6.76 1.34 -15.89
N SER A 21 -7.26 0.84 -14.77
CA SER A 21 -8.69 0.83 -14.45
C SER A 21 -9.21 2.23 -14.09
N LYS A 22 -10.52 2.39 -14.14
CA LYS A 22 -11.18 3.63 -13.69
C LYS A 22 -10.91 3.91 -12.20
N VAL A 23 -10.77 2.87 -11.41
CA VAL A 23 -10.42 2.99 -9.98
C VAL A 23 -9.09 3.72 -9.82
N ALA A 24 -8.07 3.36 -10.59
CA ALA A 24 -6.78 4.03 -10.55
C ALA A 24 -6.89 5.52 -10.88
N THR A 25 -7.69 5.89 -11.86
CA THR A 25 -7.92 7.28 -12.25
C THR A 25 -8.59 8.07 -11.12
N VAL A 26 -9.60 7.49 -10.47
CA VAL A 26 -10.31 8.12 -9.34
C VAL A 26 -9.36 8.30 -8.16
N VAL A 27 -8.58 7.28 -7.83
CA VAL A 27 -7.62 7.34 -6.70
C VAL A 27 -6.56 8.40 -6.97
N ASP A 28 -5.97 8.41 -8.15
CA ASP A 28 -4.96 9.40 -8.52
C ASP A 28 -5.51 10.83 -8.45
N GLY A 29 -6.68 11.06 -9.03
CA GLY A 29 -7.31 12.40 -9.02
C GLY A 29 -7.70 12.86 -7.63
N GLN A 30 -8.21 11.96 -6.79
CA GLN A 30 -8.69 12.27 -5.44
C GLN A 30 -7.56 12.70 -4.50
N PHE A 31 -6.38 12.09 -4.63
CA PHE A 31 -5.23 12.35 -3.76
C PHE A 31 -4.09 13.06 -4.48
N GLN A 32 -4.23 13.33 -5.76
CA GLN A 32 -3.20 13.98 -6.58
C GLN A 32 -1.86 13.25 -6.50
N LEU A 33 -1.88 11.94 -6.63
CA LEU A 33 -0.71 11.08 -6.43
C LEU A 33 0.42 11.33 -7.43
N ARG A 34 0.08 11.80 -8.64
CA ARG A 34 1.05 12.14 -9.68
C ARG A 34 1.39 13.63 -9.74
N ALA A 35 1.02 14.39 -8.71
CA ALA A 35 1.42 15.78 -8.60
C ALA A 35 2.96 15.90 -8.61
N ALA A 36 3.46 16.96 -9.25
CA ALA A 36 4.86 17.08 -9.66
C ALA A 36 5.92 16.86 -8.57
N ASN A 37 5.58 17.10 -7.30
CA ASN A 37 6.57 17.11 -6.22
C ASN A 37 6.54 15.87 -5.32
N PHE A 38 5.62 14.93 -5.54
CA PHE A 38 5.44 13.79 -4.64
C PHE A 38 5.33 12.48 -5.40
N ARG A 39 6.23 11.58 -5.07
CA ARG A 39 6.13 10.19 -5.49
C ARG A 39 5.44 9.41 -4.38
N PRO A 40 4.39 8.64 -4.70
CA PRO A 40 3.82 7.72 -3.72
C PRO A 40 4.85 6.69 -3.28
N LEU A 41 4.70 6.24 -2.04
CA LEU A 41 5.52 5.16 -1.48
C LEU A 41 4.86 3.81 -1.74
N ILE A 42 5.69 2.79 -1.78
CA ILE A 42 5.28 1.39 -1.85
C ILE A 42 6.16 0.60 -0.89
N CYS A 43 5.59 -0.39 -0.21
CA CYS A 43 6.38 -1.33 0.55
C CYS A 43 7.08 -2.30 -0.41
N GLU A 44 8.35 -2.60 -0.15
CA GLU A 44 9.12 -3.56 -0.96
C GLU A 44 8.43 -4.91 -1.12
N VAL A 45 7.72 -5.37 -0.09
CA VAL A 45 6.93 -6.60 -0.13
C VAL A 45 5.89 -6.57 -1.25
N SER A 46 5.27 -5.42 -1.51
CA SER A 46 4.29 -5.26 -2.58
C SER A 46 4.90 -5.48 -3.96
N LEU A 47 6.18 -5.19 -4.16
CA LEU A 47 6.86 -5.48 -5.41
C LEU A 47 6.92 -7.00 -5.68
N GLY A 48 7.22 -7.78 -4.65
CA GLY A 48 7.19 -9.24 -4.74
C GLY A 48 5.80 -9.79 -5.00
N GLU A 49 4.79 -9.24 -4.33
CA GLU A 49 3.39 -9.61 -4.55
C GLU A 49 2.95 -9.32 -5.99
N MET A 50 3.35 -8.18 -6.54
CA MET A 50 3.06 -7.80 -7.93
C MET A 50 3.71 -8.77 -8.93
N GLU A 51 4.96 -9.17 -8.69
CA GLU A 51 5.64 -10.16 -9.52
C GLU A 51 4.94 -11.53 -9.47
N ALA A 52 4.60 -11.98 -8.28
CA ALA A 52 3.88 -13.23 -8.09
C ALA A 52 2.52 -13.19 -8.82
N PHE A 53 1.81 -12.09 -8.71
CA PHE A 53 0.53 -11.91 -9.39
C PHE A 53 0.68 -11.90 -10.92
N ALA A 54 1.69 -11.20 -11.44
CA ALA A 54 1.97 -11.15 -12.86
C ALA A 54 2.23 -12.55 -13.44
N ARG A 55 2.97 -13.37 -12.72
CA ARG A 55 3.23 -14.77 -13.11
C ARG A 55 1.98 -15.63 -13.03
N ALA A 56 1.25 -15.55 -11.94
CA ALA A 56 0.02 -16.33 -11.74
C ALA A 56 -1.05 -16.02 -12.81
N GLN A 57 -1.12 -14.77 -13.26
CA GLN A 57 -2.08 -14.31 -14.27
C GLN A 57 -1.52 -14.32 -15.69
N ASN A 58 -0.31 -14.82 -15.89
CA ASN A 58 0.35 -14.85 -17.19
C ASN A 58 0.32 -13.52 -17.93
N TRP A 59 0.73 -12.45 -17.26
CA TRP A 59 0.77 -11.13 -17.89
C TRP A 59 1.71 -11.11 -19.11
N GLY A 60 1.21 -10.59 -20.23
CA GLY A 60 1.99 -10.39 -21.44
C GLY A 60 2.91 -9.16 -21.35
N GLU A 61 3.72 -8.99 -22.38
CA GLU A 61 4.71 -7.91 -22.49
C GLU A 61 4.16 -6.50 -22.22
N PRO A 62 3.00 -6.09 -22.78
CA PRO A 62 2.51 -4.72 -22.55
C PRO A 62 2.25 -4.43 -21.09
N ARG A 63 1.67 -5.37 -20.35
CA ARG A 63 1.34 -5.19 -18.93
C ARG A 63 2.59 -5.27 -18.06
N ARG A 64 3.54 -6.15 -18.37
CA ARG A 64 4.82 -6.24 -17.68
C ARG A 64 5.66 -4.97 -17.87
N LYS A 65 5.64 -4.40 -19.07
CA LYS A 65 6.28 -3.11 -19.36
C LYS A 65 5.69 -2.00 -18.51
N LYS A 66 4.36 -1.98 -18.40
CA LYS A 66 3.65 -0.98 -17.59
C LYS A 66 3.99 -1.11 -16.10
N LEU A 67 4.11 -2.33 -15.59
CA LEU A 67 4.56 -2.59 -14.22
C LEU A 67 5.99 -2.05 -14.00
N LYS A 68 6.88 -2.29 -14.94
CA LYS A 68 8.26 -1.80 -14.88
C LYS A 68 8.34 -0.26 -14.88
N GLU A 69 7.51 0.38 -15.69
CA GLU A 69 7.42 1.84 -15.75
C GLU A 69 6.85 2.40 -14.45
N LEU A 70 5.81 1.77 -13.90
CA LEU A 70 5.20 2.17 -12.64
C LEU A 70 6.21 2.13 -11.48
N LYS A 71 7.03 1.10 -11.41
CA LYS A 71 8.08 0.99 -10.38
C LYS A 71 9.01 2.19 -10.35
N LYS A 72 9.24 2.85 -11.48
CA LYS A 72 10.07 4.05 -11.58
C LYS A 72 9.39 5.30 -11.02
N GLU A 73 8.06 5.30 -10.96
CA GLU A 73 7.28 6.42 -10.44
C GLU A 73 7.10 6.36 -8.92
N LEU A 74 7.48 5.25 -8.30
CA LEU A 74 7.25 4.97 -6.88
C LEU A 74 8.57 4.96 -6.11
N ILE A 75 8.48 5.24 -4.82
CA ILE A 75 9.62 5.09 -3.89
C ILE A 75 9.36 3.86 -3.02
N ALA A 76 10.24 2.86 -3.13
CA ALA A 76 10.12 1.65 -2.33
C ALA A 76 10.67 1.88 -0.92
N VAL A 77 9.87 1.52 0.08
CA VAL A 77 10.30 1.50 1.48
C VAL A 77 10.95 0.16 1.75
N ASP A 78 12.21 0.20 2.15
CA ASP A 78 13.04 -0.97 2.39
C ASP A 78 12.64 -1.66 3.69
N ILE A 79 12.28 -2.94 3.61
CA ILE A 79 11.92 -3.74 4.80
C ILE A 79 13.13 -4.19 5.61
N SER A 80 14.34 -4.02 5.10
CA SER A 80 15.56 -4.28 5.87
C SER A 80 15.96 -3.12 6.78
N ASP A 81 15.32 -1.97 6.67
CA ASP A 81 15.48 -0.87 7.62
C ASP A 81 15.07 -1.34 9.02
N VAL A 82 15.96 -1.17 10.00
CA VAL A 82 15.72 -1.64 11.36
C VAL A 82 14.44 -1.06 11.97
N ARG A 83 14.08 0.18 11.62
CA ARG A 83 12.85 0.82 12.11
C ARG A 83 11.61 0.12 11.58
N VAL A 84 11.65 -0.32 10.32
CA VAL A 84 10.54 -1.07 9.71
C VAL A 84 10.43 -2.46 10.35
N MET A 85 11.54 -3.13 10.61
CA MET A 85 11.53 -4.42 11.30
C MET A 85 10.97 -4.31 12.73
N GLU A 86 11.36 -3.26 13.46
CA GLU A 86 10.85 -3.01 14.81
C GLU A 86 9.35 -2.70 14.78
N ALA A 87 8.90 -1.87 13.85
CA ALA A 87 7.48 -1.56 13.68
C ALA A 87 6.68 -2.82 13.30
N TYR A 88 7.22 -3.66 12.44
CA TYR A 88 6.60 -4.96 12.12
C TYR A 88 6.45 -5.83 13.38
N ALA A 89 7.49 -5.93 14.19
CA ALA A 89 7.46 -6.72 15.42
C ALA A 89 6.41 -6.18 16.39
N ASP A 90 6.32 -4.85 16.53
CA ASP A 90 5.31 -4.20 17.38
C ASP A 90 3.89 -4.51 16.91
N LEU A 91 3.63 -4.36 15.61
CA LEU A 91 2.32 -4.65 15.02
C LEU A 91 1.96 -6.14 15.11
N SER A 92 2.94 -7.01 14.93
CA SER A 92 2.76 -8.45 15.07
C SER A 92 2.39 -8.84 16.50
N SER A 93 3.08 -8.28 17.49
CA SER A 93 2.78 -8.51 18.91
C SER A 93 1.39 -7.98 19.27
N LEU A 94 1.03 -6.82 18.75
CA LEU A 94 -0.28 -6.22 18.95
C LEU A 94 -1.39 -7.10 18.37
N ALA A 95 -1.21 -7.59 17.15
CA ALA A 95 -2.18 -8.46 16.49
C ALA A 95 -2.39 -9.77 17.28
N LYS A 96 -1.32 -10.35 17.78
CA LYS A 96 -1.37 -11.54 18.65
C LYS A 96 -2.12 -11.27 19.94
N ALA A 97 -1.78 -10.18 20.62
CA ALA A 97 -2.39 -9.81 21.91
C ALA A 97 -3.90 -9.56 21.77
N ASN A 98 -4.35 -9.05 20.63
CA ASN A 98 -5.76 -8.76 20.36
C ASN A 98 -6.51 -9.90 19.65
N GLY A 99 -5.82 -11.00 19.33
CA GLY A 99 -6.43 -12.12 18.62
C GLY A 99 -6.84 -11.79 17.17
N TRP A 100 -6.15 -10.87 16.53
CA TRP A 100 -6.44 -10.48 15.15
C TRP A 100 -5.85 -11.48 14.15
N GLY A 101 -6.50 -12.64 14.02
CA GLY A 101 -6.05 -13.71 13.13
C GLY A 101 -6.11 -13.36 11.65
N ILE A 102 -6.77 -12.26 11.29
CA ILE A 102 -6.85 -11.76 9.91
C ILE A 102 -5.48 -11.48 9.29
N PHE A 103 -4.45 -11.22 10.10
CA PHE A 103 -3.10 -10.95 9.63
C PHE A 103 -2.23 -12.22 9.50
N HIS A 104 -2.76 -13.36 9.90
CA HIS A 104 -1.99 -14.62 9.85
C HIS A 104 -1.70 -15.03 8.40
N GLY A 105 -0.43 -15.27 8.09
CA GLY A 105 0.02 -15.66 6.75
C GLY A 105 -0.03 -14.57 5.69
N LYS A 106 -0.27 -13.31 6.08
CA LYS A 106 -0.34 -12.17 5.17
C LYS A 106 0.84 -11.23 5.34
N ASN A 107 1.09 -10.43 4.29
CA ASN A 107 2.14 -9.41 4.29
C ASN A 107 1.67 -8.04 4.80
N ASP A 108 0.41 -7.93 5.22
CA ASP A 108 -0.23 -6.67 5.61
C ASP A 108 0.53 -5.92 6.71
N LEU A 109 1.09 -6.65 7.67
CA LEU A 109 1.85 -6.02 8.76
C LEU A 109 3.17 -5.41 8.28
N TRP A 110 3.77 -5.94 7.23
CA TRP A 110 4.95 -5.32 6.60
C TRP A 110 4.56 -4.00 5.90
N VAL A 111 3.44 -4.00 5.19
CA VAL A 111 2.90 -2.81 4.55
C VAL A 111 2.56 -1.75 5.60
N GLY A 112 1.89 -2.16 6.66
CA GLY A 112 1.58 -1.31 7.80
C GLY A 112 2.82 -0.73 8.48
N ALA A 113 3.85 -1.55 8.70
CA ALA A 113 5.10 -1.11 9.28
C ALA A 113 5.80 -0.07 8.41
N ALA A 114 5.84 -0.29 7.09
CA ALA A 114 6.40 0.65 6.16
C ALA A 114 5.66 2.00 6.18
N ALA A 115 4.34 1.98 6.21
CA ALA A 115 3.53 3.19 6.30
C ALA A 115 3.79 3.95 7.61
N ARG A 116 3.82 3.24 8.73
CA ARG A 116 4.05 3.82 10.06
C ARG A 116 5.40 4.52 10.16
N VAL A 117 6.46 3.86 9.75
CA VAL A 117 7.83 4.40 9.81
C VAL A 117 7.99 5.60 8.88
N SER A 118 7.35 5.57 7.73
CA SER A 118 7.39 6.66 6.75
C SER A 118 6.51 7.85 7.12
N GLY A 119 5.68 7.73 8.15
CA GLY A 119 4.69 8.75 8.47
C GLY A 119 3.65 8.93 7.36
N ALA A 120 3.43 7.88 6.57
CA ALA A 120 2.55 7.92 5.40
C ALA A 120 1.12 7.52 5.74
N MET A 121 0.19 8.08 4.97
CA MET A 121 -1.19 7.64 4.93
C MET A 121 -1.29 6.41 4.04
N LEU A 122 -1.71 5.27 4.57
CA LEU A 122 -1.91 4.05 3.79
C LEU A 122 -3.21 4.14 3.00
N LEU A 123 -3.12 4.06 1.68
CA LEU A 123 -4.29 3.94 0.81
C LEU A 123 -4.52 2.47 0.50
N THR A 124 -5.69 1.96 0.84
CA THR A 124 -6.03 0.56 0.67
C THR A 124 -7.51 0.35 0.36
N VAL A 125 -7.82 -0.74 -0.32
CA VAL A 125 -9.19 -1.23 -0.49
C VAL A 125 -9.52 -2.35 0.51
N ASP A 126 -8.55 -2.73 1.35
CA ASP A 126 -8.68 -3.84 2.28
C ASP A 126 -9.08 -3.33 3.68
N LYS A 127 -10.31 -3.67 4.07
CA LYS A 127 -10.85 -3.32 5.39
C LYS A 127 -10.13 -3.99 6.56
N ASP A 128 -9.29 -5.00 6.29
CA ASP A 128 -8.55 -5.70 7.34
C ASP A 128 -7.53 -4.80 8.06
N PHE A 129 -7.17 -3.65 7.48
CA PHE A 129 -6.35 -2.63 8.13
C PHE A 129 -7.09 -1.77 9.16
N LEU A 130 -8.43 -1.79 9.16
CA LEU A 130 -9.20 -0.91 10.04
C LEU A 130 -8.94 -1.10 11.54
N PRO A 131 -8.74 -2.32 12.07
CA PRO A 131 -8.38 -2.47 13.49
C PRO A 131 -7.12 -1.70 13.88
N LEU A 132 -6.13 -1.65 13.01
CA LEU A 132 -4.90 -0.89 13.24
C LEU A 132 -5.13 0.61 13.21
N ARG A 133 -5.98 1.08 12.31
CA ARG A 133 -6.38 2.49 12.23
C ARG A 133 -7.17 2.91 13.47
N ASP A 134 -8.20 2.15 13.79
CA ASP A 134 -9.15 2.50 14.85
C ASP A 134 -8.49 2.42 16.23
N GLY A 135 -7.45 1.60 16.37
CA GLY A 135 -6.61 1.56 17.56
C GLY A 135 -5.53 2.64 17.62
N GLY A 136 -5.42 3.50 16.61
CA GLY A 136 -4.45 4.59 16.57
C GLY A 136 -3.02 4.16 16.21
N HIS A 137 -2.86 2.98 15.57
CA HIS A 137 -1.54 2.44 15.25
C HIS A 137 -1.04 2.78 13.84
N LEU A 138 -1.97 3.09 12.94
CA LEU A 138 -1.71 3.48 11.56
C LEU A 138 -2.67 4.57 11.12
N ASP A 139 -2.23 5.38 10.17
CA ASP A 139 -3.09 6.27 9.41
C ASP A 139 -3.52 5.55 8.13
N VAL A 140 -4.80 5.26 8.00
CA VAL A 140 -5.36 4.49 6.89
C VAL A 140 -6.54 5.22 6.27
N ILE A 141 -6.55 5.28 4.95
CA ILE A 141 -7.73 5.68 4.18
C ILE A 141 -8.24 4.43 3.45
N LEU A 142 -9.47 4.05 3.75
CA LEU A 142 -10.14 2.95 3.08
C LEU A 142 -10.87 3.47 1.85
N LEU A 143 -10.61 2.83 0.72
CA LEU A 143 -11.21 3.15 -0.57
C LEU A 143 -12.15 2.04 -1.01
N ASP A 144 -13.19 2.42 -1.75
CA ASP A 144 -14.08 1.47 -2.37
C ASP A 144 -13.36 0.72 -3.50
N ALA A 145 -13.36 -0.60 -3.45
CA ALA A 145 -12.65 -1.44 -4.42
C ALA A 145 -13.21 -1.36 -5.85
N MET A 146 -14.48 -0.98 -5.98
CA MET A 146 -15.17 -0.89 -7.27
C MET A 146 -15.06 0.49 -7.91
N THR A 147 -15.01 1.55 -7.10
CA THR A 147 -15.04 2.93 -7.58
C THR A 147 -13.76 3.71 -7.32
N GLY A 148 -13.00 3.34 -6.30
CA GLY A 148 -11.81 4.09 -5.87
C GLY A 148 -12.11 5.27 -4.95
N TRP A 149 -13.38 5.59 -4.71
CA TRP A 149 -13.75 6.69 -3.82
C TRP A 149 -13.49 6.35 -2.36
N LYS A 150 -13.08 7.36 -1.60
CA LYS A 150 -12.86 7.23 -0.16
C LYS A 150 -14.16 6.81 0.53
N ILE A 151 -14.05 5.74 1.35
CA ILE A 151 -15.13 5.31 2.26
C ILE A 151 -14.94 5.96 3.62
N SER A 152 -13.71 5.86 4.16
CA SER A 152 -13.41 6.42 5.48
C SER A 152 -11.92 6.71 5.73
#